data_b1f8f5d781f32b2e232731813d8fd0fb
#
_entry.id   b1f8f5d781f32b2e232731813d8fd0fb
#
_cell.length_a   1.000
_cell.length_b   1.000
_cell.length_c   1.000
_cell.angle_alpha   90.00
_cell.angle_beta   90.00
_cell.angle_gamma   90.00
#
_symmetry.space_group_name_H-M   'P 1'
#
loop_
_entity.id
_entity.type
_entity.pdbx_description
1 polymer ?
#
loop_
_entity_poly.entity_id
_entity_poly.type
_entity_poly.pdbx_seq_one_letter_code
_entity_poly.pdbx_strand_id
1 'polypeptide(L)'
;MPTGISTFYGRNHFKSFRIFIILNIIKNMNLKYIHSQNMNKSYKVLIIKKTAWVLFLSLAVLLFLSCENEESVPPLELTAEIKHVSEYGGSDGSIELTVTGGLEPYAFLWSTGDTTKDLTGIQAGIYNVAVTDQAPQSVTDTFVVTQPALEGVMDVDGNIYNIIEIGEQTWIQENLRVTHTPDGSAISGYAYIDNEDSIAKYGLLYTWDVAMNGSKEEGAQGICPDGWHLPSDDEWKQLEKALGMTQAEANMVNTWRGSPVGTMMLDGGESGYEAQLAGRRSSSGGFSLMGRMEYMWTSTEYTGTLAWRRCLDAYSTAVGRWNTFPKSYGFSVRCVKDD
;
A
#
# COMPACT_ATOMS: atom_id res chain seq x y z
N MET A 1 -12.54 37.37 17.41
CA MET A 1 -12.13 38.71 17.91
C MET A 1 -10.78 38.59 18.59
N PRO A 2 -9.91 39.49 18.42
CA PRO A 2 -9.54 40.48 17.39
C PRO A 2 -8.06 40.27 17.03
N THR A 3 -7.35 40.88 16.17
CA THR A 3 -7.24 42.17 15.51
C THR A 3 -5.97 42.09 14.67
N GLY A 4 -6.06 42.23 13.42
CA GLY A 4 -4.92 42.33 12.50
C GLY A 4 -5.06 43.56 11.60
N ILE A 5 -4.99 44.76 12.17
CA ILE A 5 -4.92 45.99 11.38
C ILE A 5 -3.82 46.84 12.00
N SER A 6 -2.59 46.77 11.46
CA SER A 6 -1.59 47.79 11.79
C SER A 6 -0.38 47.93 10.87
N THR A 7 -0.36 47.41 9.67
CA THR A 7 0.80 47.59 8.77
C THR A 7 0.57 48.43 7.52
N PHE A 8 -0.64 48.90 7.25
CA PHE A 8 -0.91 49.72 6.04
C PHE A 8 -0.74 51.26 6.22
N TYR A 9 -0.62 51.77 7.44
CA TYR A 9 -0.56 53.21 7.67
C TYR A 9 0.84 53.84 7.59
N GLY A 10 1.92 53.05 7.66
CA GLY A 10 3.29 53.56 7.65
C GLY A 10 3.81 53.98 6.27
N ARG A 11 3.44 53.30 5.19
CA ARG A 11 4.04 53.50 3.85
C ARG A 11 3.62 54.81 3.16
N ASN A 12 2.42 55.30 3.38
CA ASN A 12 1.94 56.52 2.73
C ASN A 12 2.51 57.81 3.37
N HIS A 13 2.81 57.80 4.65
CA HIS A 13 3.41 58.97 5.33
C HIS A 13 4.84 59.24 4.89
N PHE A 14 5.65 58.20 4.64
CA PHE A 14 7.04 58.36 4.18
C PHE A 14 7.12 58.92 2.73
N LYS A 15 6.25 58.47 1.83
CA LYS A 15 6.18 58.98 0.46
C LYS A 15 5.78 60.48 0.44
N SER A 16 4.79 60.86 1.21
CA SER A 16 4.35 62.29 1.32
C SER A 16 5.43 63.18 1.92
N PHE A 17 6.19 62.71 2.91
CA PHE A 17 7.28 63.46 3.51
C PHE A 17 8.47 63.66 2.54
N ARG A 18 8.80 62.68 1.72
CA ARG A 18 9.82 62.77 0.67
C ARG A 18 9.46 63.79 -0.40
N ILE A 19 8.22 63.82 -0.88
CA ILE A 19 7.73 64.80 -1.84
C ILE A 19 7.77 66.17 -1.27
N PHE A 20 7.42 66.38 0.00
CA PHE A 20 7.46 67.73 0.67
C PHE A 20 8.86 68.28 0.78
N ILE A 21 9.87 67.45 1.08
CA ILE A 21 11.29 67.92 1.12
C ILE A 21 11.76 68.27 -0.26
N ILE A 22 11.48 67.56 -1.32
CA ILE A 22 11.86 67.86 -2.70
C ILE A 22 11.24 69.20 -3.16
N LEU A 23 9.95 69.37 -2.91
CA LEU A 23 9.23 70.62 -3.27
C LEU A 23 9.82 71.87 -2.54
N ASN A 24 10.20 71.71 -1.26
CA ASN A 24 10.86 72.81 -0.52
C ASN A 24 12.28 73.17 -1.05
N ILE A 25 13.06 72.17 -1.45
CA ILE A 25 14.37 72.36 -2.08
C ILE A 25 14.20 73.11 -3.41
N ILE A 26 13.25 72.69 -4.27
CA ILE A 26 12.99 73.34 -5.56
C ILE A 26 12.53 74.81 -5.36
N LYS A 27 11.64 75.03 -4.39
CA LYS A 27 11.15 76.40 -4.08
C LYS A 27 12.27 77.33 -3.60
N ASN A 28 13.16 76.84 -2.75
CA ASN A 28 14.34 77.62 -2.27
C ASN A 28 15.36 77.86 -3.40
N MET A 29 15.50 76.96 -4.35
CA MET A 29 16.35 77.13 -5.53
C MET A 29 15.82 78.22 -6.48
N ASN A 30 14.50 78.22 -6.76
CA ASN A 30 13.89 79.28 -7.60
C ASN A 30 14.00 80.66 -6.99
N LEU A 31 13.84 80.81 -5.68
CA LEU A 31 14.02 82.06 -4.97
C LEU A 31 15.48 82.57 -5.08
N LYS A 32 16.49 81.73 -5.01
CA LYS A 32 17.90 82.06 -5.19
C LYS A 32 18.26 82.42 -6.65
N TYR A 33 17.60 81.77 -7.62
CA TYR A 33 17.80 82.07 -9.04
C TYR A 33 17.25 83.40 -9.42
N ILE A 34 16.12 83.85 -8.93
CA ILE A 34 15.53 85.15 -9.15
C ILE A 34 16.45 86.28 -8.57
N HIS A 35 17.08 86.04 -7.41
CA HIS A 35 18.01 87.03 -6.80
C HIS A 35 19.36 87.13 -7.52
N SER A 36 19.73 86.18 -8.37
CA SER A 36 21.03 86.16 -9.07
C SER A 36 21.06 86.91 -10.38
N GLN A 37 19.97 87.49 -10.86
CA GLN A 37 19.94 88.26 -12.15
C GLN A 37 20.77 89.50 -12.16
N ASN A 38 21.06 90.15 -11.02
CA ASN A 38 21.81 91.37 -10.90
C ASN A 38 23.30 91.20 -10.48
N MET A 39 23.86 89.96 -10.56
CA MET A 39 25.21 89.69 -10.09
C MET A 39 26.25 89.60 -11.23
N ASN A 40 27.53 89.88 -10.92
CA ASN A 40 28.64 89.78 -11.83
C ASN A 40 28.91 88.41 -12.36
N LYS A 41 29.41 88.22 -13.60
CA LYS A 41 29.58 86.99 -14.37
C LYS A 41 30.34 85.89 -13.61
N SER A 42 31.36 86.28 -12.82
CA SER A 42 32.14 85.30 -12.01
C SER A 42 31.35 84.65 -10.88
N TYR A 43 30.45 85.38 -10.23
CA TYR A 43 29.60 84.88 -9.17
C TYR A 43 28.47 83.94 -9.73
N LYS A 44 27.99 84.27 -10.95
CA LYS A 44 27.00 83.42 -11.63
C LYS A 44 27.53 81.98 -11.89
N VAL A 45 28.79 81.87 -12.35
CA VAL A 45 29.45 80.59 -12.60
C VAL A 45 29.64 79.77 -11.28
N LEU A 46 29.98 80.47 -10.17
CA LEU A 46 30.19 79.84 -8.88
C LEU A 46 28.87 79.31 -8.29
N ILE A 47 27.79 80.05 -8.44
CA ILE A 47 26.44 79.58 -7.98
C ILE A 47 25.94 78.44 -8.81
N ILE A 48 26.08 78.42 -10.14
CA ILE A 48 25.71 77.36 -11.03
C ILE A 48 26.51 76.08 -10.68
N LYS A 49 27.80 76.15 -10.44
CA LYS A 49 28.62 74.99 -10.02
C LYS A 49 28.20 74.44 -8.66
N LYS A 50 27.89 75.27 -7.67
CA LYS A 50 27.42 74.85 -6.35
C LYS A 50 26.03 74.24 -6.40
N THR A 51 25.11 74.80 -7.19
CA THR A 51 23.78 74.24 -7.37
C THR A 51 23.80 72.92 -8.16
N ALA A 52 24.65 72.77 -9.17
CA ALA A 52 24.85 71.53 -9.89
C ALA A 52 25.40 70.37 -8.96
N TRP A 53 26.33 70.74 -8.06
CA TRP A 53 26.91 69.84 -7.09
C TRP A 53 25.89 69.38 -6.04
N VAL A 54 25.00 70.22 -5.55
CA VAL A 54 23.93 69.92 -4.62
C VAL A 54 22.89 69.09 -5.29
N LEU A 55 22.56 69.29 -6.56
CA LEU A 55 21.66 68.46 -7.34
C LEU A 55 22.26 67.08 -7.59
N PHE A 56 23.56 66.97 -7.86
CA PHE A 56 24.26 65.74 -8.05
C PHE A 56 24.32 64.90 -6.75
N LEU A 57 24.62 65.55 -5.61
CA LEU A 57 24.59 64.93 -4.29
C LEU A 57 23.18 64.49 -3.89
N SER A 58 22.13 65.26 -4.17
CA SER A 58 20.75 64.86 -3.88
C SER A 58 20.28 63.77 -4.75
N LEU A 59 20.70 63.67 -6.02
CA LEU A 59 20.42 62.58 -6.92
C LEU A 59 21.16 61.26 -6.50
N ALA A 60 22.43 61.41 -6.07
CA ALA A 60 23.20 60.28 -5.53
C ALA A 60 22.58 59.75 -4.23
N VAL A 61 22.16 60.62 -3.31
CA VAL A 61 21.45 60.21 -2.09
C VAL A 61 20.10 59.53 -2.41
N LEU A 62 19.39 60.01 -3.42
CA LEU A 62 18.14 59.35 -3.88
C LEU A 62 18.41 57.98 -4.49
N LEU A 63 19.51 57.79 -5.22
CA LEU A 63 19.93 56.51 -5.75
C LEU A 63 20.38 55.53 -4.65
N PHE A 64 21.05 56.01 -3.60
CA PHE A 64 21.43 55.19 -2.44
C PHE A 64 20.24 54.85 -1.51
N LEU A 65 19.20 55.68 -1.49
CA LEU A 65 17.96 55.40 -0.72
C LEU A 65 16.95 54.55 -1.49
N SER A 66 17.22 54.25 -2.76
CA SER A 66 16.39 53.36 -3.59
C SER A 66 16.77 51.86 -3.47
N CYS A 67 17.82 51.56 -2.69
CA CYS A 67 18.06 50.19 -2.32
C CYS A 67 17.09 49.83 -1.16
N GLU A 68 15.82 49.59 -1.49
CA GLU A 68 14.96 48.84 -0.60
C GLU A 68 15.60 47.46 -0.49
N ASN A 69 15.92 47.03 0.74
CA ASN A 69 16.17 45.61 1.01
C ASN A 69 14.89 44.90 0.57
N GLU A 70 14.91 44.28 -0.61
CA GLU A 70 13.94 43.25 -0.91
C GLU A 70 14.17 42.18 0.17
N GLU A 71 13.26 42.07 1.12
CA GLU A 71 13.20 40.92 2.02
C GLU A 71 13.11 39.69 1.10
N SER A 72 14.22 39.00 0.93
CA SER A 72 14.27 37.80 0.09
C SER A 72 13.32 36.80 0.69
N VAL A 73 12.31 36.37 -0.07
CA VAL A 73 11.43 35.31 0.34
C VAL A 73 12.30 34.06 0.59
N PRO A 74 12.24 33.44 1.80
CA PRO A 74 13.03 32.26 2.08
C PRO A 74 12.73 31.16 1.06
N PRO A 75 13.68 30.27 0.76
CA PRO A 75 13.43 29.14 -0.13
C PRO A 75 12.32 28.26 0.43
N LEU A 76 11.52 27.71 -0.45
CA LEU A 76 10.46 26.77 -0.12
C LEU A 76 11.08 25.39 0.18
N GLU A 77 10.84 24.83 1.35
CA GLU A 77 11.36 23.53 1.79
C GLU A 77 10.23 22.63 2.25
N LEU A 78 10.35 21.30 1.97
CA LEU A 78 9.39 20.29 2.35
C LEU A 78 10.02 19.29 3.31
N THR A 79 9.24 18.86 4.31
CA THR A 79 9.49 17.68 5.13
C THR A 79 8.17 16.94 5.34
N ALA A 80 8.22 15.65 5.64
CA ALA A 80 7.01 14.88 5.90
C ALA A 80 7.20 13.90 7.06
N GLU A 81 6.11 13.67 7.80
CA GLU A 81 5.95 12.52 8.67
C GLU A 81 5.14 11.45 7.92
N ILE A 82 5.68 10.22 7.86
CA ILE A 82 5.11 9.13 7.07
C ILE A 82 4.63 8.04 8.04
N LYS A 83 3.34 7.72 7.98
CA LYS A 83 2.79 6.50 8.54
C LYS A 83 2.74 5.44 7.45
N HIS A 84 3.48 4.36 7.62
CA HIS A 84 3.44 3.21 6.74
C HIS A 84 2.16 2.40 6.95
N VAL A 85 1.79 1.58 5.95
CA VAL A 85 0.63 0.69 6.02
C VAL A 85 0.87 -0.38 7.07
N SER A 86 -0.13 -0.68 7.91
CA SER A 86 0.02 -1.58 9.05
C SER A 86 -0.01 -3.07 8.65
N GLU A 87 -0.61 -3.41 7.51
CA GLU A 87 -0.73 -4.78 7.01
C GLU A 87 -0.57 -4.84 5.49
N TYR A 88 -0.25 -6.01 4.94
CA TYR A 88 -0.07 -6.20 3.49
C TYR A 88 -1.37 -5.87 2.73
N GLY A 89 -1.26 -5.04 1.70
CA GLY A 89 -2.40 -4.61 0.88
C GLY A 89 -3.35 -3.63 1.56
N GLY A 90 -3.08 -3.22 2.80
CA GLY A 90 -3.88 -2.24 3.52
C GLY A 90 -3.83 -0.84 2.91
N SER A 91 -4.68 0.06 3.40
CA SER A 91 -4.79 1.44 2.94
C SER A 91 -4.88 2.45 4.09
N ASP A 92 -4.20 2.16 5.20
CA ASP A 92 -4.18 3.02 6.40
C ASP A 92 -2.91 3.89 6.50
N GLY A 93 -2.12 3.97 5.43
CA GLY A 93 -0.96 4.83 5.33
C GLY A 93 -1.32 6.31 5.28
N SER A 94 -0.40 7.19 5.67
CA SER A 94 -0.55 8.65 5.54
C SER A 94 0.78 9.34 5.32
N ILE A 95 0.73 10.56 4.75
CA ILE A 95 1.83 11.49 4.62
C ILE A 95 1.35 12.84 5.16
N GLU A 96 1.93 13.30 6.27
CA GLU A 96 1.69 14.62 6.86
C GLU A 96 2.81 15.57 6.43
N LEU A 97 2.52 16.47 5.49
CA LEU A 97 3.50 17.35 4.88
C LEU A 97 3.71 18.62 5.73
N THR A 98 4.95 18.97 5.97
CA THR A 98 5.33 20.26 6.56
C THR A 98 6.04 21.11 5.51
N VAL A 99 5.53 22.33 5.29
CA VAL A 99 6.09 23.31 4.38
C VAL A 99 6.71 24.44 5.18
N THR A 100 7.95 24.80 4.87
CA THR A 100 8.63 25.94 5.48
C THR A 100 9.19 26.88 4.40
N GLY A 101 9.36 28.15 4.73
CA GLY A 101 9.78 29.17 3.74
C GLY A 101 8.66 29.54 2.77
N GLY A 102 9.02 30.15 1.64
CA GLY A 102 8.06 30.63 0.66
C GLY A 102 7.13 31.75 1.16
N LEU A 103 6.06 31.98 0.43
CA LEU A 103 5.02 32.98 0.72
C LEU A 103 3.63 32.33 0.58
N GLU A 104 2.90 32.22 1.69
CA GLU A 104 1.52 31.70 1.68
C GLU A 104 0.56 32.56 0.81
N PRO A 105 -0.48 31.94 0.22
CA PRO A 105 -0.93 30.55 0.34
C PRO A 105 -0.11 29.58 -0.53
N TYR A 106 0.00 28.32 -0.07
CA TYR A 106 0.59 27.23 -0.84
C TYR A 106 -0.48 26.49 -1.64
N ALA A 107 -0.09 26.01 -2.82
CA ALA A 107 -0.89 25.08 -3.62
C ALA A 107 -0.15 23.75 -3.74
N PHE A 108 -0.88 22.63 -3.61
CA PHE A 108 -0.37 21.27 -3.61
C PHE A 108 -0.89 20.52 -4.83
N LEU A 109 -0.05 19.67 -5.40
CA LEU A 109 -0.46 18.72 -6.44
C LEU A 109 0.32 17.42 -6.25
N TRP A 110 -0.38 16.38 -5.85
CA TRP A 110 0.17 15.03 -5.69
C TRP A 110 0.10 14.24 -6.99
N SER A 111 0.93 13.20 -7.12
CA SER A 111 0.89 12.26 -8.24
C SER A 111 -0.44 11.50 -8.35
N THR A 112 -1.21 11.42 -7.28
CA THR A 112 -2.57 10.88 -7.24
C THR A 112 -3.61 11.81 -7.87
N GLY A 113 -3.27 13.08 -8.08
CA GLY A 113 -4.19 14.14 -8.48
C GLY A 113 -4.81 14.90 -7.31
N ASP A 114 -4.54 14.52 -6.07
CA ASP A 114 -4.99 15.23 -4.88
C ASP A 114 -4.32 16.60 -4.77
N THR A 115 -5.05 17.55 -4.18
CA THR A 115 -4.60 18.93 -3.94
C THR A 115 -4.63 19.32 -2.46
N THR A 116 -4.86 18.35 -1.59
CA THR A 116 -4.78 18.52 -0.13
C THR A 116 -3.32 18.62 0.32
N LYS A 117 -3.07 19.26 1.45
CA LYS A 117 -1.72 19.33 2.03
C LYS A 117 -1.22 17.93 2.38
N ASP A 118 -2.04 17.16 3.06
CA ASP A 118 -1.72 15.84 3.59
C ASP A 118 -2.48 14.76 2.82
N LEU A 119 -1.89 13.55 2.73
CA LEU A 119 -2.56 12.36 2.22
C LEU A 119 -2.87 11.41 3.36
N THR A 120 -4.07 10.82 3.37
CA THR A 120 -4.50 9.83 4.35
C THR A 120 -5.27 8.70 3.67
N GLY A 121 -5.28 7.52 4.29
CA GLY A 121 -5.99 6.38 3.73
C GLY A 121 -5.33 5.84 2.45
N ILE A 122 -4.00 5.93 2.34
CA ILE A 122 -3.24 5.54 1.14
C ILE A 122 -2.59 4.17 1.31
N GLN A 123 -2.41 3.49 0.20
CA GLN A 123 -1.71 2.21 0.11
C GLN A 123 -0.19 2.41 0.10
N ALA A 124 0.57 1.32 0.19
CA ALA A 124 2.00 1.33 -0.06
C ALA A 124 2.28 1.78 -1.51
N GLY A 125 3.26 2.67 -1.68
CA GLY A 125 3.57 3.23 -2.99
C GLY A 125 4.54 4.40 -2.94
N ILE A 126 4.80 4.97 -4.11
CA ILE A 126 5.63 6.17 -4.28
C ILE A 126 4.71 7.34 -4.58
N TYR A 127 4.82 8.40 -3.78
CA TYR A 127 4.00 9.60 -3.85
C TYR A 127 4.89 10.80 -4.12
N ASN A 128 4.65 11.47 -5.25
CA ASN A 128 5.34 12.73 -5.58
C ASN A 128 4.40 13.89 -5.30
N VAL A 129 4.93 14.97 -4.75
CA VAL A 129 4.20 16.22 -4.56
C VAL A 129 4.93 17.37 -5.22
N ALA A 130 4.19 18.27 -5.83
CA ALA A 130 4.63 19.58 -6.24
C ALA A 130 3.93 20.62 -5.37
N VAL A 131 4.70 21.49 -4.72
CA VAL A 131 4.19 22.60 -3.91
C VAL A 131 4.62 23.92 -4.53
N THR A 132 3.69 24.82 -4.72
CA THR A 132 3.92 26.19 -5.22
C THR A 132 3.44 27.21 -4.23
N ASP A 133 4.11 28.34 -4.14
CA ASP A 133 3.76 29.46 -3.28
C ASP A 133 3.23 30.67 -4.06
N GLN A 134 2.87 31.75 -3.36
CA GLN A 134 2.42 32.99 -3.98
C GLN A 134 3.56 33.76 -4.69
N ALA A 135 4.83 33.51 -4.36
CA ALA A 135 6.01 34.11 -4.96
C ALA A 135 6.58 33.38 -6.17
N PRO A 136 5.79 32.66 -6.92
CA PRO A 136 5.95 31.53 -7.85
C PRO A 136 7.21 30.67 -7.65
N GLN A 137 7.61 30.40 -6.40
CA GLN A 137 8.56 29.35 -6.12
C GLN A 137 7.85 27.99 -6.23
N SER A 138 8.57 26.97 -6.67
CA SER A 138 8.07 25.60 -6.75
C SER A 138 9.12 24.64 -6.24
N VAL A 139 8.69 23.67 -5.45
CA VAL A 139 9.52 22.56 -4.96
C VAL A 139 8.77 21.24 -5.17
N THR A 140 9.50 20.21 -5.49
CA THR A 140 8.95 18.84 -5.62
C THR A 140 9.69 17.90 -4.70
N ASP A 141 8.98 16.94 -4.13
CA ASP A 141 9.58 15.88 -3.33
C ASP A 141 8.88 14.54 -3.55
N THR A 142 9.53 13.45 -3.12
CA THR A 142 9.10 12.08 -3.32
C THR A 142 9.10 11.33 -1.99
N PHE A 143 7.97 10.79 -1.61
CA PHE A 143 7.80 10.03 -0.38
C PHE A 143 7.43 8.57 -0.69
N VAL A 144 7.94 7.64 0.12
CA VAL A 144 7.69 6.20 -0.03
C VAL A 144 6.91 5.70 1.18
N VAL A 145 5.69 5.25 0.95
CA VAL A 145 4.90 4.52 1.94
C VAL A 145 5.13 3.03 1.73
N THR A 146 5.60 2.35 2.75
CA THR A 146 5.87 0.89 2.71
C THR A 146 4.73 0.12 3.38
N GLN A 147 4.72 -1.19 3.18
CA GLN A 147 3.87 -2.14 3.89
C GLN A 147 4.71 -3.32 4.39
N PRO A 148 4.22 -4.11 5.39
CA PRO A 148 4.86 -5.36 5.76
C PRO A 148 4.98 -6.32 4.57
N ALA A 149 5.89 -7.28 4.67
CA ALA A 149 5.94 -8.38 3.71
C ALA A 149 4.67 -9.22 3.81
N LEU A 150 4.25 -9.84 2.70
CA LEU A 150 3.18 -10.82 2.72
C LEU A 150 3.63 -12.03 3.55
N GLU A 151 2.96 -12.28 4.67
CA GLU A 151 3.15 -13.49 5.46
C GLU A 151 2.15 -14.54 4.93
N GLY A 152 2.64 -15.47 4.08
CA GLY A 152 1.80 -16.50 3.48
C GLY A 152 1.90 -16.55 1.95
N VAL A 153 0.88 -17.13 1.32
CA VAL A 153 0.75 -17.22 -0.14
C VAL A 153 -0.58 -16.63 -0.60
N MET A 154 -0.58 -15.98 -1.75
CA MET A 154 -1.77 -15.39 -2.36
C MET A 154 -2.13 -16.13 -3.64
N ASP A 155 -3.42 -16.44 -3.82
CA ASP A 155 -3.95 -17.02 -5.06
C ASP A 155 -4.31 -15.93 -6.10
N VAL A 156 -4.77 -16.38 -7.27
CA VAL A 156 -5.12 -15.50 -8.39
C VAL A 156 -6.30 -14.56 -8.09
N ASP A 157 -7.17 -14.92 -7.15
CA ASP A 157 -8.31 -14.09 -6.69
C ASP A 157 -7.92 -13.09 -5.60
N GLY A 158 -6.66 -13.10 -5.16
CA GLY A 158 -6.17 -12.23 -4.07
C GLY A 158 -6.46 -12.79 -2.67
N ASN A 159 -6.91 -14.03 -2.54
CA ASN A 159 -7.04 -14.65 -1.23
C ASN A 159 -5.66 -14.97 -0.66
N ILE A 160 -5.45 -14.60 0.60
CA ILE A 160 -4.21 -14.87 1.33
C ILE A 160 -4.44 -16.10 2.22
N TYR A 161 -3.47 -16.99 2.24
CA TYR A 161 -3.44 -18.22 3.03
C TYR A 161 -2.16 -18.25 3.87
N ASN A 162 -2.29 -18.64 5.14
CA ASN A 162 -1.15 -18.91 5.99
C ASN A 162 -0.42 -20.17 5.51
N ILE A 163 0.85 -20.27 5.85
CA ILE A 163 1.70 -21.41 5.53
C ILE A 163 2.27 -22.03 6.78
N ILE A 164 2.54 -23.34 6.73
CA ILE A 164 3.14 -24.10 7.82
C ILE A 164 4.18 -25.08 7.29
N GLU A 165 5.31 -25.18 7.96
CA GLU A 165 6.33 -26.20 7.68
C GLU A 165 6.04 -27.46 8.51
N ILE A 166 5.90 -28.62 7.86
CA ILE A 166 5.72 -29.92 8.50
C ILE A 166 6.76 -30.89 7.91
N GLY A 167 7.75 -31.25 8.68
CA GLY A 167 8.91 -31.98 8.20
C GLY A 167 9.73 -31.15 7.21
N GLU A 168 9.90 -31.64 6.01
CA GLU A 168 10.62 -30.96 4.91
C GLU A 168 9.66 -30.25 3.92
N GLN A 169 8.35 -30.26 4.20
CA GLN A 169 7.33 -29.70 3.31
C GLN A 169 6.71 -28.42 3.87
N THR A 170 6.42 -27.46 2.98
CA THR A 170 5.63 -26.27 3.31
C THR A 170 4.21 -26.45 2.76
N TRP A 171 3.20 -26.31 3.62
CA TRP A 171 1.78 -26.49 3.30
C TRP A 171 1.00 -25.22 3.49
N ILE A 172 -0.09 -25.05 2.72
CA ILE A 172 -1.12 -24.03 3.01
C ILE A 172 -1.96 -24.54 4.19
N GLN A 173 -2.18 -23.67 5.20
CA GLN A 173 -2.93 -24.04 6.43
C GLN A 173 -4.45 -24.09 6.21
N GLU A 174 -4.99 -23.33 5.25
CA GLU A 174 -6.41 -23.26 4.98
C GLU A 174 -6.80 -24.03 3.72
N ASN A 175 -8.07 -24.39 3.64
CA ASN A 175 -8.65 -24.92 2.42
C ASN A 175 -8.76 -23.82 1.37
N LEU A 176 -8.44 -24.10 0.10
CA LEU A 176 -8.57 -23.14 -0.99
C LEU A 176 -10.02 -22.66 -1.13
N ARG A 177 -10.15 -21.36 -1.50
CA ARG A 177 -11.42 -20.71 -1.80
C ARG A 177 -11.41 -19.98 -3.14
N VAL A 178 -10.50 -20.36 -4.02
CA VAL A 178 -10.28 -19.76 -5.34
C VAL A 178 -11.45 -20.07 -6.28
N THR A 179 -11.83 -19.08 -7.10
CA THR A 179 -12.91 -19.18 -8.09
C THR A 179 -12.42 -19.06 -9.53
N HIS A 180 -11.10 -18.89 -9.71
CA HIS A 180 -10.42 -18.88 -11.01
C HIS A 180 -9.22 -19.81 -11.01
N THR A 181 -8.87 -20.33 -12.16
CA THR A 181 -7.60 -21.04 -12.40
C THR A 181 -6.43 -20.05 -12.41
N PRO A 182 -5.17 -20.50 -12.31
CA PRO A 182 -4.01 -19.62 -12.39
C PRO A 182 -3.95 -18.76 -13.66
N ASP A 183 -4.56 -19.18 -14.76
CA ASP A 183 -4.66 -18.42 -16.01
C ASP A 183 -5.85 -17.43 -16.03
N GLY A 184 -6.63 -17.33 -14.95
CA GLY A 184 -7.76 -16.43 -14.80
C GLY A 184 -9.10 -16.96 -15.35
N SER A 185 -9.17 -18.22 -15.76
CA SER A 185 -10.44 -18.84 -16.20
C SER A 185 -11.33 -19.17 -15.01
N ALA A 186 -12.62 -18.80 -15.06
CA ALA A 186 -13.57 -19.11 -13.97
C ALA A 186 -13.80 -20.60 -13.77
N ILE A 187 -13.81 -21.03 -12.50
CA ILE A 187 -14.06 -22.42 -12.09
C ILE A 187 -15.23 -22.52 -11.11
N SER A 188 -15.77 -23.72 -10.97
CA SER A 188 -16.84 -24.00 -10.01
C SER A 188 -16.28 -24.58 -8.71
N GLY A 189 -16.23 -23.74 -7.66
CA GLY A 189 -16.12 -24.19 -6.28
C GLY A 189 -17.51 -24.20 -5.62
N TYR A 190 -17.72 -25.08 -4.64
CA TYR A 190 -19.02 -25.24 -4.00
C TYR A 190 -18.91 -24.96 -2.50
N ALA A 191 -19.64 -23.96 -2.01
CA ALA A 191 -19.74 -23.68 -0.60
C ALA A 191 -20.81 -24.55 0.07
N TYR A 192 -20.54 -25.07 1.26
CA TYR A 192 -21.54 -25.74 2.08
C TYR A 192 -22.60 -24.75 2.58
N ILE A 193 -22.14 -23.58 3.04
CA ILE A 193 -22.95 -22.42 3.34
C ILE A 193 -22.39 -21.28 2.49
N ASP A 194 -23.22 -20.73 1.62
CA ASP A 194 -22.83 -19.70 0.66
C ASP A 194 -22.91 -18.29 1.32
N ASN A 195 -21.93 -18.03 2.18
CA ASN A 195 -21.65 -16.69 2.71
C ASN A 195 -20.14 -16.51 2.94
N GLU A 196 -19.69 -15.28 2.99
CA GLU A 196 -18.26 -14.92 3.09
C GLU A 196 -17.58 -15.53 4.31
N ASP A 197 -18.18 -15.48 5.49
CA ASP A 197 -17.60 -16.02 6.73
C ASP A 197 -17.39 -17.53 6.65
N SER A 198 -18.36 -18.27 6.10
CA SER A 198 -18.26 -19.72 5.91
C SER A 198 -17.24 -20.10 4.85
N ILE A 199 -17.17 -19.36 3.75
CA ILE A 199 -16.19 -19.57 2.68
C ILE A 199 -14.78 -19.25 3.21
N ALA A 200 -14.60 -18.17 3.95
CA ALA A 200 -13.32 -17.83 4.57
C ALA A 200 -12.84 -18.91 5.54
N LYS A 201 -13.75 -19.49 6.34
CA LYS A 201 -13.43 -20.52 7.33
C LYS A 201 -13.22 -21.91 6.75
N TYR A 202 -14.10 -22.36 5.86
CA TYR A 202 -14.13 -23.74 5.40
C TYR A 202 -13.55 -23.94 4.00
N GLY A 203 -13.30 -22.87 3.27
CA GLY A 203 -12.93 -22.91 1.86
C GLY A 203 -14.08 -23.35 0.95
N LEU A 204 -13.74 -23.72 -0.28
CA LEU A 204 -14.65 -24.27 -1.27
C LEU A 204 -14.36 -25.75 -1.50
N LEU A 205 -15.40 -26.48 -1.93
CA LEU A 205 -15.30 -27.88 -2.32
C LEU A 205 -15.23 -27.98 -3.84
N TYR A 206 -14.26 -28.70 -4.38
CA TYR A 206 -14.01 -28.84 -5.81
C TYR A 206 -14.12 -30.29 -6.24
N THR A 207 -14.62 -30.55 -7.44
CA THR A 207 -14.45 -31.87 -8.06
C THR A 207 -12.96 -32.07 -8.40
N TRP A 208 -12.54 -33.33 -8.52
CA TRP A 208 -11.13 -33.63 -8.78
C TRP A 208 -10.63 -33.03 -10.10
N ASP A 209 -11.45 -33.08 -11.16
CA ASP A 209 -11.07 -32.51 -12.46
C ASP A 209 -10.92 -30.98 -12.40
N VAL A 210 -11.71 -30.26 -11.57
CA VAL A 210 -11.54 -28.84 -11.30
C VAL A 210 -10.29 -28.61 -10.46
N ALA A 211 -10.09 -29.38 -9.39
CA ALA A 211 -8.90 -29.24 -8.53
C ALA A 211 -7.60 -29.41 -9.31
N MET A 212 -7.58 -30.34 -10.27
CA MET A 212 -6.44 -30.60 -11.16
C MET A 212 -6.36 -29.66 -12.37
N ASN A 213 -7.30 -28.73 -12.54
CA ASN A 213 -7.40 -27.87 -13.72
C ASN A 213 -7.32 -28.66 -15.04
N GLY A 214 -8.00 -29.82 -15.08
CA GLY A 214 -8.02 -30.73 -16.24
C GLY A 214 -6.74 -31.56 -16.44
N SER A 215 -5.69 -31.36 -15.64
CA SER A 215 -4.48 -32.20 -15.69
C SER A 215 -4.74 -33.58 -15.12
N LYS A 216 -3.94 -34.58 -15.56
CA LYS A 216 -3.86 -35.91 -14.97
C LYS A 216 -2.48 -36.25 -14.43
N GLU A 217 -1.57 -35.29 -14.50
CA GLU A 217 -0.21 -35.46 -14.00
C GLU A 217 -0.20 -35.31 -12.48
N GLU A 218 0.42 -36.28 -11.82
CA GLU A 218 0.61 -36.24 -10.38
C GLU A 218 1.55 -35.07 -10.02
N GLY A 219 1.22 -34.33 -8.97
CA GLY A 219 1.94 -33.10 -8.61
C GLY A 219 1.68 -31.92 -9.53
N ALA A 220 0.62 -31.94 -10.35
CA ALA A 220 0.26 -30.76 -11.15
C ALA A 220 -0.16 -29.60 -10.26
N GLN A 221 0.15 -28.38 -10.70
CA GLN A 221 -0.29 -27.14 -10.03
C GLN A 221 -1.80 -27.15 -9.77
N GLY A 222 -2.60 -27.58 -10.74
CA GLY A 222 -4.05 -27.54 -10.61
C GLY A 222 -4.57 -26.13 -10.39
N ILE A 223 -5.39 -25.94 -9.36
CA ILE A 223 -5.90 -24.61 -8.95
C ILE A 223 -5.07 -23.97 -7.81
N CYS A 224 -3.90 -24.52 -7.51
CA CYS A 224 -2.99 -23.98 -6.50
C CYS A 224 -2.32 -22.66 -6.99
N PRO A 225 -1.90 -21.79 -6.08
CA PRO A 225 -1.11 -20.61 -6.43
C PRO A 225 0.20 -20.95 -7.17
N ASP A 226 0.81 -19.96 -7.82
CA ASP A 226 2.10 -20.12 -8.49
C ASP A 226 3.20 -20.55 -7.52
N GLY A 227 3.98 -21.58 -7.89
CA GLY A 227 5.00 -22.21 -7.05
C GLY A 227 4.41 -23.21 -6.02
N TRP A 228 3.15 -23.63 -6.23
CA TRP A 228 2.45 -24.59 -5.39
C TRP A 228 1.70 -25.60 -6.27
N HIS A 229 1.50 -26.80 -5.75
CA HIS A 229 0.75 -27.85 -6.47
C HIS A 229 -0.21 -28.63 -5.56
N LEU A 230 -1.14 -29.34 -6.18
CA LEU A 230 -2.01 -30.28 -5.47
C LEU A 230 -1.19 -31.48 -5.00
N PRO A 231 -1.11 -31.77 -3.70
CA PRO A 231 -0.20 -32.76 -3.18
C PRO A 231 -0.54 -34.17 -3.69
N SER A 232 0.49 -34.95 -4.02
CA SER A 232 0.40 -36.36 -4.35
C SER A 232 0.08 -37.22 -3.12
N ASP A 233 -0.30 -38.46 -3.36
CA ASP A 233 -0.48 -39.47 -2.29
C ASP A 233 0.82 -39.70 -1.51
N ASP A 234 1.98 -39.63 -2.18
CA ASP A 234 3.28 -39.83 -1.55
C ASP A 234 3.70 -38.62 -0.70
N GLU A 235 3.42 -37.38 -1.10
CA GLU A 235 3.65 -36.17 -0.28
C GLU A 235 2.78 -36.17 0.96
N TRP A 236 1.53 -36.60 0.85
CA TRP A 236 0.68 -36.83 2.02
C TRP A 236 1.30 -37.85 2.99
N LYS A 237 1.88 -38.96 2.50
CA LYS A 237 2.60 -39.91 3.36
C LYS A 237 3.85 -39.31 4.00
N GLN A 238 4.54 -38.40 3.32
CA GLN A 238 5.70 -37.67 3.91
C GLN A 238 5.24 -36.81 5.08
N LEU A 239 4.19 -36.00 4.91
CA LEU A 239 3.59 -35.21 5.99
C LEU A 239 3.17 -36.10 7.16
N GLU A 240 2.40 -37.19 6.88
CA GLU A 240 1.92 -38.11 7.89
C GLU A 240 3.07 -38.78 8.67
N LYS A 241 4.17 -39.11 8.01
CA LYS A 241 5.39 -39.65 8.67
C LYS A 241 6.13 -38.58 9.49
N ALA A 242 6.21 -37.35 9.02
CA ALA A 242 6.78 -36.27 9.80
C ALA A 242 6.03 -36.03 11.11
N LEU A 243 4.72 -36.34 11.14
CA LEU A 243 3.88 -36.30 12.33
C LEU A 243 3.94 -37.58 13.19
N GLY A 244 4.78 -38.54 12.82
CA GLY A 244 5.05 -39.74 13.63
C GLY A 244 4.41 -41.03 13.12
N MET A 245 3.74 -41.02 11.96
CA MET A 245 3.20 -42.27 11.36
C MET A 245 4.36 -43.14 10.83
N THR A 246 4.30 -44.42 11.07
CA THR A 246 5.28 -45.34 10.49
C THR A 246 5.04 -45.57 8.98
N GLN A 247 6.06 -45.95 8.23
CA GLN A 247 5.92 -46.24 6.79
C GLN A 247 4.89 -47.34 6.52
N ALA A 248 4.80 -48.37 7.40
CA ALA A 248 3.83 -49.42 7.28
C ALA A 248 2.39 -48.92 7.43
N GLU A 249 2.13 -48.07 8.42
CA GLU A 249 0.83 -47.41 8.61
C GLU A 249 0.49 -46.51 7.43
N ALA A 250 1.43 -45.65 7.00
CA ALA A 250 1.24 -44.71 5.88
C ALA A 250 0.82 -45.43 4.59
N ASN A 251 1.30 -46.65 4.38
CA ASN A 251 0.97 -47.49 3.22
C ASN A 251 -0.38 -48.21 3.29
N MET A 252 -1.01 -48.31 4.47
CA MET A 252 -2.32 -48.93 4.59
C MET A 252 -3.38 -48.20 3.77
N VAL A 253 -4.27 -48.92 3.12
CA VAL A 253 -5.29 -48.40 2.20
C VAL A 253 -6.70 -48.70 2.66
N ASN A 254 -7.64 -47.83 2.33
CA ASN A 254 -9.06 -47.95 2.62
C ASN A 254 -9.35 -48.21 4.12
N THR A 255 -8.62 -47.50 4.97
CA THR A 255 -8.73 -47.62 6.44
C THR A 255 -8.31 -46.31 7.12
N TRP A 256 -8.66 -46.21 8.40
CA TRP A 256 -8.12 -45.26 9.36
C TRP A 256 -6.80 -45.77 9.92
N ARG A 257 -5.77 -44.94 10.01
CA ARG A 257 -4.42 -45.35 10.39
C ARG A 257 -3.64 -44.23 11.06
N GLY A 258 -2.56 -44.59 11.76
CA GLY A 258 -1.58 -43.65 12.31
C GLY A 258 -2.12 -42.76 13.43
N SER A 259 -2.78 -43.37 14.43
CA SER A 259 -3.11 -42.61 15.66
C SER A 259 -1.83 -42.24 16.44
N PRO A 260 -1.68 -41.00 16.96
CA PRO A 260 -2.68 -39.92 17.07
C PRO A 260 -2.60 -38.84 15.98
N VAL A 261 -1.97 -39.10 14.84
CA VAL A 261 -1.70 -38.07 13.78
C VAL A 261 -2.98 -37.34 13.34
N GLY A 262 -4.12 -38.03 13.27
CA GLY A 262 -5.39 -37.39 12.94
C GLY A 262 -5.76 -36.24 13.91
N THR A 263 -5.60 -36.46 15.21
CA THR A 263 -5.85 -35.38 16.21
C THR A 263 -4.88 -34.23 16.08
N MET A 264 -3.59 -34.49 15.79
CA MET A 264 -2.58 -33.45 15.61
C MET A 264 -2.89 -32.55 14.43
N MET A 265 -3.60 -33.02 13.42
CA MET A 265 -3.92 -32.28 12.20
C MET A 265 -5.25 -31.50 12.29
N LEU A 266 -6.08 -31.68 13.30
CA LEU A 266 -7.31 -30.91 13.48
C LEU A 266 -6.98 -29.45 13.87
N ASP A 267 -7.97 -28.56 13.73
CA ASP A 267 -7.95 -27.17 14.17
C ASP A 267 -7.54 -27.08 15.65
N GLY A 268 -6.51 -26.32 15.99
CA GLY A 268 -5.89 -26.24 17.30
C GLY A 268 -5.02 -27.44 17.68
N GLY A 269 -4.74 -28.37 16.75
CA GLY A 269 -3.86 -29.52 16.97
C GLY A 269 -2.37 -29.15 16.93
N GLU A 270 -1.52 -30.02 17.51
CA GLU A 270 -0.09 -29.73 17.70
C GLU A 270 0.72 -29.56 16.39
N SER A 271 0.20 -30.04 15.25
CA SER A 271 0.91 -29.92 13.97
C SER A 271 0.81 -28.53 13.31
N GLY A 272 -0.16 -27.72 13.73
CA GLY A 272 -0.49 -26.47 13.04
C GLY A 272 -1.08 -26.65 11.64
N TYR A 273 -1.49 -27.86 11.27
CA TYR A 273 -2.12 -28.13 9.97
C TYR A 273 -3.52 -27.50 9.84
N GLU A 274 -4.25 -27.33 10.93
CA GLU A 274 -5.52 -26.60 11.08
C GLU A 274 -6.62 -27.07 10.12
N ALA A 275 -6.97 -28.38 10.14
CA ALA A 275 -8.06 -28.92 9.33
C ALA A 275 -9.43 -28.39 9.79
N GLN A 276 -10.18 -27.75 8.87
CA GLN A 276 -11.40 -26.99 9.20
C GLN A 276 -12.69 -27.84 9.20
N LEU A 277 -12.63 -29.10 8.83
CA LEU A 277 -13.79 -30.02 8.79
C LEU A 277 -14.92 -29.53 7.85
N ALA A 278 -14.57 -29.14 6.62
CA ALA A 278 -15.48 -28.59 5.63
C ALA A 278 -16.56 -29.53 5.11
N GLY A 279 -16.48 -30.82 5.46
CA GLY A 279 -17.41 -31.84 4.97
C GLY A 279 -17.16 -32.23 3.52
N ARG A 280 -18.22 -32.53 2.79
CA ARG A 280 -18.17 -32.95 1.38
C ARG A 280 -19.43 -32.57 0.62
N ARG A 281 -19.31 -32.50 -0.71
CA ARG A 281 -20.44 -32.48 -1.65
C ARG A 281 -20.50 -33.80 -2.42
N SER A 282 -21.69 -34.44 -2.48
CA SER A 282 -21.88 -35.66 -3.28
C SER A 282 -21.95 -35.32 -4.78
N SER A 283 -21.78 -36.32 -5.65
CA SER A 283 -21.95 -36.17 -7.09
C SER A 283 -23.36 -35.72 -7.51
N SER A 284 -24.38 -36.00 -6.67
CA SER A 284 -25.76 -35.51 -6.85
C SER A 284 -26.01 -34.11 -6.34
N GLY A 285 -25.00 -33.43 -5.77
CA GLY A 285 -25.06 -32.03 -5.31
C GLY A 285 -25.39 -31.85 -3.82
N GLY A 286 -25.71 -32.94 -3.08
CA GLY A 286 -26.00 -32.84 -1.65
C GLY A 286 -24.76 -32.68 -0.79
N PHE A 287 -24.81 -31.77 0.18
CA PHE A 287 -23.74 -31.51 1.16
C PHE A 287 -23.96 -32.34 2.44
N SER A 288 -22.85 -32.74 3.09
CA SER A 288 -22.90 -33.49 4.35
C SER A 288 -21.59 -33.39 5.14
N LEU A 289 -21.66 -33.60 6.46
CA LEU A 289 -20.55 -33.79 7.38
C LEU A 289 -19.66 -32.53 7.65
N MET A 290 -20.13 -31.33 7.34
CA MET A 290 -19.47 -30.08 7.78
C MET A 290 -19.43 -30.06 9.32
N GLY A 291 -18.30 -29.58 9.89
CA GLY A 291 -18.05 -29.59 11.33
C GLY A 291 -17.75 -30.96 11.92
N ARG A 292 -17.75 -32.01 11.10
CA ARG A 292 -17.41 -33.37 11.54
C ARG A 292 -16.23 -33.95 10.78
N MET A 293 -16.23 -33.85 9.46
CA MET A 293 -15.19 -34.51 8.64
C MET A 293 -14.54 -33.47 7.70
N GLU A 294 -13.28 -33.70 7.45
CA GLU A 294 -12.53 -33.09 6.35
C GLU A 294 -12.29 -34.17 5.28
N TYR A 295 -12.44 -33.79 4.02
CA TYR A 295 -12.11 -34.60 2.85
C TYR A 295 -11.23 -33.77 1.93
N MET A 296 -10.04 -34.27 1.58
CA MET A 296 -9.05 -33.56 0.80
C MET A 296 -8.62 -34.45 -0.39
N TRP A 297 -8.62 -33.84 -1.57
CA TRP A 297 -8.09 -34.45 -2.77
C TRP A 297 -6.57 -34.61 -2.71
N THR A 298 -6.05 -35.64 -3.37
CA THR A 298 -4.66 -35.70 -3.82
C THR A 298 -4.63 -35.59 -5.34
N SER A 299 -3.47 -35.21 -5.92
CA SER A 299 -3.27 -35.21 -7.37
C SER A 299 -3.19 -36.63 -7.97
N THR A 300 -2.99 -37.65 -7.12
CA THR A 300 -2.80 -39.03 -7.56
C THR A 300 -4.13 -39.66 -8.01
N GLU A 301 -4.24 -39.98 -9.28
CA GLU A 301 -5.33 -40.72 -9.85
C GLU A 301 -5.24 -42.19 -9.41
N TYR A 302 -6.37 -42.83 -9.10
CA TYR A 302 -6.42 -44.28 -8.87
C TYR A 302 -6.92 -45.00 -10.11
N THR A 303 -7.99 -44.50 -10.70
CA THR A 303 -8.55 -44.98 -11.99
C THR A 303 -9.11 -43.77 -12.75
N GLY A 304 -9.52 -43.96 -13.99
CA GLY A 304 -10.14 -42.91 -14.79
C GLY A 304 -11.31 -42.18 -14.11
N THR A 305 -11.97 -42.80 -13.13
CA THR A 305 -13.13 -42.23 -12.40
C THR A 305 -12.89 -42.01 -10.90
N LEU A 306 -11.78 -42.51 -10.35
CA LEU A 306 -11.48 -42.50 -8.92
C LEU A 306 -10.10 -41.87 -8.67
N ALA A 307 -9.96 -41.12 -7.58
CA ALA A 307 -8.68 -40.54 -7.13
C ALA A 307 -8.46 -40.83 -5.64
N TRP A 308 -7.18 -40.74 -5.22
CA TRP A 308 -6.82 -40.86 -3.82
C TRP A 308 -7.27 -39.61 -3.06
N ARG A 309 -7.64 -39.82 -1.80
CA ARG A 309 -8.02 -38.75 -0.91
C ARG A 309 -7.59 -39.01 0.53
N ARG A 310 -7.49 -37.96 1.32
CA ARG A 310 -7.39 -38.02 2.77
C ARG A 310 -8.72 -37.65 3.41
N CYS A 311 -8.94 -38.11 4.62
CA CYS A 311 -9.98 -37.59 5.48
C CYS A 311 -9.59 -37.61 6.95
N LEU A 312 -10.13 -36.62 7.67
CA LEU A 312 -10.06 -36.48 9.12
C LEU A 312 -11.49 -36.54 9.67
N ASP A 313 -11.67 -37.01 10.88
CA ASP A 313 -12.97 -37.04 11.58
C ASP A 313 -12.75 -36.42 12.97
N ALA A 314 -13.59 -35.50 13.39
CA ALA A 314 -13.57 -34.88 14.71
C ALA A 314 -13.53 -35.89 15.88
N TYR A 315 -13.99 -37.11 15.64
CA TYR A 315 -14.05 -38.17 16.65
C TYR A 315 -13.02 -39.30 16.44
N SER A 316 -12.10 -39.14 15.47
CA SER A 316 -11.04 -40.08 15.20
C SER A 316 -9.66 -39.49 15.45
N THR A 317 -8.80 -40.24 16.12
CA THR A 317 -7.40 -39.89 16.31
C THR A 317 -6.52 -40.29 15.12
N ALA A 318 -7.06 -40.93 14.12
CA ALA A 318 -6.37 -41.51 12.97
C ALA A 318 -6.69 -40.71 11.69
N VAL A 319 -5.84 -40.86 10.67
CA VAL A 319 -6.02 -40.31 9.33
C VAL A 319 -6.60 -41.38 8.40
N GLY A 320 -7.62 -41.01 7.65
CA GLY A 320 -8.18 -41.89 6.63
C GLY A 320 -7.47 -41.73 5.27
N ARG A 321 -7.18 -42.85 4.58
CA ARG A 321 -6.64 -42.89 3.22
C ARG A 321 -7.48 -43.81 2.37
N TRP A 322 -8.18 -43.23 1.38
CA TRP A 322 -9.11 -43.99 0.51
C TRP A 322 -8.97 -43.64 -0.96
N ASN A 323 -9.30 -44.59 -1.83
CA ASN A 323 -9.35 -44.45 -3.27
C ASN A 323 -10.72 -44.85 -3.86
N THR A 324 -11.77 -44.84 -3.07
CA THR A 324 -13.08 -45.41 -3.43
C THR A 324 -14.14 -44.37 -3.80
N PHE A 325 -13.84 -43.09 -3.79
CA PHE A 325 -14.80 -42.05 -4.11
C PHE A 325 -14.61 -41.52 -5.54
N PRO A 326 -15.74 -41.32 -6.27
CA PRO A 326 -15.70 -40.74 -7.61
C PRO A 326 -15.14 -39.34 -7.61
N LYS A 327 -14.39 -39.00 -8.66
CA LYS A 327 -13.85 -37.65 -8.94
C LYS A 327 -14.93 -36.55 -9.03
N SER A 328 -16.19 -36.93 -9.26
CA SER A 328 -17.35 -36.00 -9.27
C SER A 328 -17.84 -35.54 -7.89
N TYR A 329 -17.30 -36.10 -6.80
CA TYR A 329 -17.52 -35.53 -5.48
C TYR A 329 -16.80 -34.20 -5.33
N GLY A 330 -17.32 -33.29 -4.48
CA GLY A 330 -16.62 -32.03 -4.09
C GLY A 330 -15.92 -32.26 -2.76
N PHE A 331 -14.61 -32.05 -2.73
CA PHE A 331 -13.74 -32.07 -1.56
C PHE A 331 -12.87 -30.80 -1.48
N SER A 332 -12.33 -30.55 -0.31
CA SER A 332 -11.36 -29.47 -0.09
C SER A 332 -10.06 -29.71 -0.86
N VAL A 333 -9.38 -28.63 -1.16
CA VAL A 333 -8.03 -28.63 -1.74
C VAL A 333 -7.10 -27.87 -0.79
N ARG A 334 -5.95 -28.47 -0.50
CA ARG A 334 -4.80 -27.83 0.12
C ARG A 334 -3.58 -28.05 -0.75
N CYS A 335 -2.72 -27.07 -0.80
CA CYS A 335 -1.54 -27.14 -1.66
C CYS A 335 -0.27 -27.30 -0.84
N VAL A 336 0.72 -27.93 -1.47
CA VAL A 336 2.09 -28.03 -0.98
C VAL A 336 3.00 -27.22 -1.91
N LYS A 337 4.03 -26.61 -1.36
CA LYS A 337 4.99 -25.80 -2.11
C LYS A 337 5.87 -26.67 -2.99
N ASP A 338 6.17 -26.18 -4.19
CA ASP A 338 7.16 -26.79 -5.08
C ASP A 338 8.56 -26.79 -4.46
N ASP A 339 9.36 -27.84 -4.73
CA ASP A 339 10.74 -27.99 -4.24
C ASP A 339 11.71 -26.97 -4.85
#